data_c197ba8dec5279975795489363d26197
#
_entry.id   c197ba8dec5279975795489363d26197
#
_cell.length_a   1.000
_cell.length_b   1.000
_cell.length_c   1.000
_cell.angle_alpha   90.00
_cell.angle_beta   90.00
_cell.angle_gamma   90.00
#
_symmetry.space_group_name_H-M   'P 1'
#
loop_
_entity.id
_entity.type
_entity.pdbx_description
1 polymer ?
#
loop_
_entity_poly.entity_id
_entity_poly.type
_entity_poly.pdbx_seq_one_letter_code
_entity_poly.pdbx_strand_id
1 'polypeptide(L)'
;FSRAPMPWARDAFAQNREQLPAEALSLYLRHLGIYAYRVGFLHDYVSWPPALIEQVEALEQLRALYQGVKIHVGVAAVELPPGVDTQADLDRVRAVMSAQRASLQA
;
A
#
# COMPACT_ATOMS: atom_id res chain seq x y z
N PHE A 1 3.93 8.61 -4.56
CA PHE A 1 2.82 8.00 -3.81
C PHE A 1 2.74 8.55 -2.38
N SER A 2 1.62 8.35 -1.70
CA SER A 2 1.32 8.92 -0.39
C SER A 2 0.31 8.03 0.34
N ARG A 3 0.14 8.22 1.64
CA ARG A 3 -1.01 7.67 2.38
C ARG A 3 -2.33 8.32 1.98
N ALA A 4 -2.29 9.56 1.48
CA ALA A 4 -3.47 10.23 0.96
C ALA A 4 -3.84 9.73 -0.44
N PRO A 5 -5.13 9.78 -0.82
CA PRO A 5 -5.55 9.50 -2.19
C PRO A 5 -4.85 10.41 -3.19
N MET A 6 -4.30 9.82 -4.25
CA MET A 6 -3.67 10.54 -5.35
C MET A 6 -4.14 9.95 -6.68
N PRO A 7 -4.71 10.78 -7.58
CA PRO A 7 -4.92 12.22 -7.49
C PRO A 7 -5.96 12.62 -6.43
N TRP A 8 -5.92 13.88 -5.97
CA TRP A 8 -6.96 14.43 -5.10
C TRP A 8 -8.17 14.87 -5.94
N ALA A 9 -9.26 14.11 -5.87
CA ALA A 9 -10.51 14.40 -6.59
C ALA A 9 -11.27 15.52 -5.86
N ARG A 10 -10.89 16.78 -6.11
CA ARG A 10 -11.31 17.96 -5.35
C ARG A 10 -12.81 18.01 -5.10
N ASP A 11 -13.62 17.89 -6.14
CA ASP A 11 -15.06 18.11 -6.05
C ASP A 11 -15.79 16.91 -5.43
N ALA A 12 -15.33 15.66 -5.72
CA ALA A 12 -15.86 14.47 -5.10
C ALA A 12 -15.53 14.40 -3.60
N PHE A 13 -14.27 14.66 -3.23
CA PHE A 13 -13.83 14.64 -1.84
C PHE A 13 -14.31 15.83 -1.01
N ALA A 14 -14.80 16.91 -1.65
CA ALA A 14 -15.52 17.96 -0.95
C ALA A 14 -16.90 17.47 -0.44
N GLN A 15 -17.48 16.47 -1.09
CA GLN A 15 -18.77 15.88 -0.71
C GLN A 15 -18.59 14.66 0.22
N ASN A 16 -17.71 13.75 -0.15
CA ASN A 16 -17.44 12.55 0.65
C ASN A 16 -15.96 12.13 0.49
N ARG A 17 -15.19 12.19 1.59
CA ARG A 17 -13.76 11.85 1.60
C ARG A 17 -13.50 10.34 1.69
N GLU A 18 -14.49 9.56 2.04
CA GLU A 18 -14.35 8.11 2.24
C GLU A 18 -14.66 7.31 0.98
N GLN A 19 -15.17 7.97 -0.06
CA GLN A 19 -15.57 7.33 -1.30
C GLN A 19 -14.81 7.88 -2.50
N LEU A 20 -14.14 6.99 -3.22
CA LEU A 20 -13.51 7.34 -4.49
C LEU A 20 -14.58 7.58 -5.57
N PRO A 21 -14.38 8.59 -6.45
CA PRO A 21 -15.31 8.83 -7.57
C PRO A 21 -15.28 7.65 -8.55
N ALA A 22 -16.46 7.12 -8.89
CA ALA A 22 -16.59 5.91 -9.70
C ALA A 22 -15.94 6.07 -11.09
N GLU A 23 -16.05 7.26 -11.68
CA GLU A 23 -15.50 7.61 -12.99
C GLU A 23 -13.96 7.67 -13.01
N ALA A 24 -13.34 7.79 -11.85
CA ALA A 24 -11.89 7.94 -11.71
C ALA A 24 -11.21 6.74 -11.02
N LEU A 25 -11.94 5.65 -10.75
CA LEU A 25 -11.39 4.49 -10.04
C LEU A 25 -10.12 3.91 -10.69
N SER A 26 -10.03 3.95 -12.02
CA SER A 26 -8.85 3.47 -12.75
C SER A 26 -7.56 4.28 -12.50
N LEU A 27 -7.68 5.49 -11.96
CA LEU A 27 -6.54 6.33 -11.62
C LEU A 27 -5.95 5.99 -10.25
N TYR A 28 -6.69 5.26 -9.41
CA TYR A 28 -6.26 4.93 -8.06
C TYR A 28 -5.73 3.50 -7.99
N LEU A 29 -4.59 3.33 -7.37
CA LEU A 29 -3.99 2.04 -7.11
C LEU A 29 -3.89 1.83 -5.60
N ARG A 30 -4.27 0.64 -5.14
CA ARG A 30 -4.08 0.27 -3.75
C ARG A 30 -2.60 -0.05 -3.51
N HIS A 31 -1.99 0.63 -2.56
CA HIS A 31 -0.64 0.35 -2.13
C HIS A 31 -0.56 -1.03 -1.46
N LEU A 32 0.27 -1.91 -2.01
CA LEU A 32 0.62 -3.19 -1.42
C LEU A 32 1.97 -3.04 -0.72
N GLY A 33 2.04 -3.38 0.57
CA GLY A 33 3.23 -3.25 1.39
C GLY A 33 4.29 -4.32 1.13
N ILE A 34 4.54 -4.67 -0.13
CA ILE A 34 5.53 -5.68 -0.53
C ILE A 34 6.64 -4.97 -1.29
N TYR A 35 7.87 -5.04 -0.76
CA TYR A 35 9.03 -4.35 -1.31
C TYR A 35 10.22 -5.27 -1.48
N ALA A 36 10.97 -5.03 -2.55
CA ALA A 36 12.28 -5.64 -2.77
C ALA A 36 13.36 -4.55 -2.85
N TYR A 37 14.46 -4.75 -2.17
CA TYR A 37 15.56 -3.80 -2.10
C TYR A 37 16.88 -4.46 -2.51
N ARG A 38 17.73 -3.70 -3.19
CA ARG A 38 19.12 -4.09 -3.36
C ARG A 38 19.86 -3.84 -2.05
N VAL A 39 20.77 -4.75 -1.67
CA VAL A 39 21.53 -4.64 -0.42
C VAL A 39 22.32 -3.32 -0.35
N GLY A 40 22.96 -2.90 -1.45
CA GLY A 40 23.64 -1.62 -1.51
C GLY A 40 22.73 -0.44 -1.17
N PHE A 41 21.51 -0.42 -1.70
CA PHE A 41 20.52 0.60 -1.36
C PHE A 41 20.20 0.62 0.14
N LEU A 42 20.08 -0.54 0.78
CA LEU A 42 19.80 -0.60 2.22
C LEU A 42 20.92 0.02 3.04
N HIS A 43 22.18 -0.16 2.63
CA HIS A 43 23.31 0.50 3.29
C HIS A 43 23.24 2.03 3.14
N ASP A 44 22.89 2.53 1.95
CA ASP A 44 22.70 3.96 1.73
C ASP A 44 21.53 4.49 2.56
N TYR A 45 20.40 3.79 2.52
CA TYR A 45 19.15 4.18 3.20
C TYR A 45 19.32 4.37 4.71
N VAL A 46 20.02 3.46 5.39
CA VAL A 46 20.23 3.56 6.84
C VAL A 46 21.17 4.70 7.22
N SER A 47 21.97 5.21 6.27
CA SER A 47 22.86 6.36 6.50
C SER A 47 22.12 7.70 6.39
N TRP A 48 20.95 7.76 5.77
CA TRP A 48 20.18 8.98 5.58
C TRP A 48 19.35 9.34 6.80
N PRO A 49 19.30 10.61 7.19
CA PRO A 49 18.38 11.05 8.24
C PRO A 49 16.93 10.89 7.77
N PRO A 50 15.99 10.64 8.68
CA PRO A 50 14.56 10.61 8.35
C PRO A 50 14.10 11.92 7.72
N ALA A 51 13.39 11.83 6.60
CA ALA A 51 12.81 12.98 5.94
C ALA A 51 11.53 13.45 6.67
N LEU A 52 11.28 14.77 6.70
CA LEU A 52 10.09 15.30 7.37
C LEU A 52 8.78 14.70 6.80
N ILE A 53 8.69 14.56 5.49
CA ILE A 53 7.52 13.98 4.82
C ILE A 53 7.31 12.51 5.23
N GLU A 54 8.38 11.75 5.40
CA GLU A 54 8.33 10.37 5.92
C GLU A 54 7.72 10.33 7.32
N GLN A 55 8.16 11.26 8.19
CA GLN A 55 7.69 11.32 9.58
C GLN A 55 6.21 11.74 9.65
N VAL A 56 5.80 12.71 8.85
CA VAL A 56 4.42 13.21 8.80
C VAL A 56 3.45 12.14 8.30
N GLU A 57 3.83 11.40 7.27
CA GLU A 57 2.98 10.35 6.70
C GLU A 57 3.21 8.97 7.35
N ALA A 58 4.19 8.82 8.25
CA ALA A 58 4.63 7.55 8.80
C ALA A 58 4.82 6.50 7.68
N LEU A 59 5.55 6.88 6.62
CA LEU A 59 5.73 6.12 5.40
C LEU A 59 7.20 6.18 4.97
N GLU A 60 7.96 5.17 5.38
CA GLU A 60 9.42 5.11 5.26
C GLU A 60 9.94 5.19 3.82
N GLN A 61 9.18 4.75 2.83
CA GLN A 61 9.56 4.81 1.42
C GLN A 61 9.69 6.24 0.90
N LEU A 62 9.05 7.19 1.58
CA LEU A 62 9.18 8.61 1.24
C LEU A 62 10.59 9.14 1.47
N ARG A 63 11.40 8.54 2.36
CA ARG A 63 12.83 8.88 2.51
C ARG A 63 13.59 8.59 1.23
N ALA A 64 13.35 7.43 0.62
CA ALA A 64 13.99 7.07 -0.64
C ALA A 64 13.64 8.07 -1.76
N LEU A 65 12.36 8.42 -1.90
CA LEU A 65 11.90 9.41 -2.87
C LEU A 65 12.48 10.80 -2.59
N TYR A 66 12.56 11.20 -1.33
CA TYR A 66 13.15 12.47 -0.90
C TYR A 66 14.63 12.57 -1.28
N GLN A 67 15.36 11.45 -1.25
CA GLN A 67 16.74 11.34 -1.69
C GLN A 67 16.89 11.18 -3.22
N GLY A 68 15.80 11.29 -3.97
CA GLY A 68 15.82 11.19 -5.43
C GLY A 68 15.92 9.77 -5.98
N VAL A 69 15.77 8.74 -5.13
CA VAL A 69 15.79 7.35 -5.57
C VAL A 69 14.49 7.00 -6.25
N LYS A 70 14.58 6.30 -7.38
CA LYS A 70 13.41 5.84 -8.13
C LYS A 70 12.90 4.53 -7.55
N ILE A 71 11.59 4.47 -7.29
CA ILE A 71 10.90 3.25 -6.90
C ILE A 71 10.16 2.74 -8.13
N HIS A 72 10.48 1.51 -8.57
CA HIS A 72 9.71 0.83 -9.59
C HIS A 72 8.42 0.29 -8.96
N VAL A 73 7.29 0.61 -9.55
CA VAL A 73 5.97 0.14 -9.09
C VAL A 73 5.38 -0.77 -10.15
N GLY A 74 5.12 -2.02 -9.78
CA GLY A 74 4.40 -2.98 -10.62
C GLY A 74 2.94 -3.07 -10.19
N VAL A 75 2.05 -3.29 -11.15
CA VAL A 75 0.66 -3.65 -10.87
C VAL A 75 0.59 -5.16 -10.63
N ALA A 76 -0.02 -5.59 -9.53
CA ALA A 76 -0.17 -7.00 -9.22
C ALA A 76 -1.02 -7.71 -10.29
N ALA A 77 -0.55 -8.88 -10.75
CA ALA A 77 -1.24 -9.68 -11.76
C ALA A 77 -2.53 -10.33 -11.24
N VAL A 78 -2.65 -10.45 -9.92
CA VAL A 78 -3.83 -11.02 -9.24
C VAL A 78 -4.24 -10.08 -8.11
N GLU A 79 -5.54 -10.06 -7.84
CA GLU A 79 -6.04 -9.32 -6.69
C GLU A 79 -5.54 -9.98 -5.40
N LEU A 80 -4.89 -9.19 -4.54
CA LEU A 80 -4.44 -9.63 -3.24
C LEU A 80 -5.46 -9.25 -2.18
N PRO A 81 -5.75 -10.18 -1.25
CA PRO A 81 -6.64 -9.87 -0.13
C PRO A 81 -6.03 -8.76 0.75
N PRO A 82 -6.85 -8.07 1.55
CA PRO A 82 -6.36 -7.15 2.56
C PRO A 82 -5.41 -7.84 3.55
N GLY A 83 -4.46 -7.08 4.10
CA GLY A 83 -3.57 -7.54 5.16
C GLY A 83 -4.31 -7.93 6.44
N VAL A 84 -3.55 -8.44 7.41
CA VAL A 84 -4.07 -8.84 8.73
C VAL A 84 -3.48 -7.88 9.75
N ASP A 85 -4.23 -6.85 10.13
CA ASP A 85 -3.81 -5.84 11.08
C ASP A 85 -4.67 -5.85 12.36
N THR A 86 -5.86 -6.44 12.27
CA THR A 86 -6.83 -6.52 13.38
C THR A 86 -7.27 -7.95 13.66
N GLN A 87 -7.89 -8.18 14.82
CA GLN A 87 -8.48 -9.49 15.15
C GLN A 87 -9.57 -9.88 14.13
N ALA A 88 -10.38 -8.94 13.67
CA ALA A 88 -11.40 -9.17 12.66
C ALA A 88 -10.81 -9.62 11.31
N ASP A 89 -9.66 -9.05 10.92
CA ASP A 89 -8.94 -9.49 9.72
C ASP A 89 -8.44 -10.92 9.85
N LEU A 90 -7.89 -11.26 11.02
CA LEU A 90 -7.41 -12.61 11.31
C LEU A 90 -8.55 -13.63 11.21
N ASP A 91 -9.71 -13.33 11.78
CA ASP A 91 -10.86 -14.22 11.75
C ASP A 91 -11.40 -14.40 10.34
N ARG A 92 -11.42 -13.33 9.53
CA ARG A 92 -11.75 -13.38 8.09
C ARG A 92 -10.78 -14.30 7.33
N VAL A 93 -9.49 -14.13 7.53
CA VAL A 93 -8.47 -14.93 6.84
C VAL A 93 -8.55 -16.40 7.25
N ARG A 94 -8.77 -16.69 8.53
CA ARG A 94 -8.97 -18.08 9.02
C ARG A 94 -10.18 -18.74 8.35
N ALA A 95 -11.29 -18.03 8.19
CA ALA A 95 -12.47 -18.55 7.50
C ALA A 95 -12.17 -18.90 6.03
N VAL A 96 -11.49 -18.01 5.29
CA VAL A 96 -11.08 -18.23 3.91
C VAL A 96 -10.14 -19.44 3.78
N MET A 97 -9.11 -19.51 4.63
CA MET A 97 -8.14 -20.62 4.61
C MET A 97 -8.80 -21.96 4.94
N SER A 98 -9.75 -21.98 5.86
CA SER A 98 -10.50 -23.20 6.21
C SER A 98 -11.36 -23.68 5.04
N ALA A 99 -12.03 -22.76 4.34
CA ALA A 99 -12.83 -23.09 3.15
C ALA A 99 -11.97 -23.62 2.00
N GLN A 100 -10.82 -23.00 1.73
CA GLN A 100 -9.88 -23.47 0.71
C GLN A 100 -9.32 -24.87 1.03
N ARG A 101 -8.97 -25.13 2.30
CA ARG A 101 -8.50 -26.44 2.73
C ARG A 101 -9.55 -27.52 2.55
N ALA A 102 -10.81 -27.23 2.85
CA ALA A 102 -11.92 -28.16 2.64
C ALA A 102 -12.10 -28.49 1.15
N SER A 103 -11.97 -27.51 0.25
CA SER A 103 -12.09 -27.72 -1.19
C SER A 103 -10.95 -28.52 -1.83
N LEU A 104 -9.76 -28.53 -1.20
CA LEU A 104 -8.61 -29.31 -1.67
C LEU A 104 -8.65 -30.77 -1.22
N GLN A 105 -9.53 -31.10 -0.27
CA GLN A 105 -9.69 -32.46 0.29
C GLN A 105 -10.91 -33.20 -0.27
N ALA A 106 -11.73 -32.50 -1.07
CA ALA A 106 -12.93 -33.05 -1.73
C ALA A 106 -12.64 -33.47 -3.18
#